data_c41ef2861aee82d24062059b9256efd1
#
_entry.id   c41ef2861aee82d24062059b9256efd1
#
_cell.length_a   1.000
_cell.length_b   1.000
_cell.length_c   1.000
_cell.angle_alpha   90.00
_cell.angle_beta   90.00
_cell.angle_gamma   90.00
#
_symmetry.space_group_name_H-M   'P 1'
#
loop_
_entity.id
_entity.type
_entity.pdbx_description
1 polymer ?
#
loop_
_entity_poly.entity_id
_entity_poly.type
_entity_poly.pdbx_seq_one_letter_code
_entity_poly.pdbx_strand_id
1 'polypeptide(L)'
;MNICVYGASSNDIDRSYIEETEYLGREIAKRGHTLVYGAGANGLMGAVARGVYEENGTIIGVTPSFFNVDGILFENVSELITTETMRERKQIMEDKADAFIVTPGGIGTLEEFFEILTLKQLGRHGKAIVIFNQNGFYDHLLSMLKETSDKGFMTPATNEIYTVMDNSDKILDYLESYKTDIGRVFKF
;
A
#
# COMPACT_ATOMS: atom_id res chain seq x y z
N MET A 1 3.61 -13.35 5.28
CA MET A 1 4.24 -12.38 4.36
C MET A 1 4.23 -11.00 4.96
N ASN A 2 5.08 -10.11 4.49
CA ASN A 2 5.09 -8.69 4.84
C ASN A 2 4.26 -7.92 3.80
N ILE A 3 3.16 -7.33 4.23
CA ILE A 3 2.26 -6.56 3.35
C ILE A 3 2.50 -5.07 3.59
N CYS A 4 2.97 -4.37 2.56
CA CYS A 4 3.13 -2.92 2.62
C CYS A 4 1.80 -2.24 2.26
N VAL A 5 1.32 -1.36 3.14
CA VAL A 5 0.06 -0.64 2.93
C VAL A 5 0.34 0.86 2.82
N TYR A 6 -0.06 1.45 1.70
CA TYR A 6 -0.07 2.89 1.46
C TYR A 6 -1.48 3.44 1.62
N GLY A 7 -1.63 4.63 2.18
CA GLY A 7 -2.94 5.22 2.40
C GLY A 7 -2.89 6.64 2.95
N ALA A 8 -4.07 7.25 3.04
CA ALA A 8 -4.25 8.62 3.53
C ALA A 8 -3.77 8.79 4.98
N SER A 9 -3.19 9.97 5.27
CA SER A 9 -2.83 10.41 6.63
C SER A 9 -3.87 11.37 7.25
N SER A 10 -4.88 11.78 6.51
CA SER A 10 -5.93 12.69 7.00
C SER A 10 -7.00 11.93 7.75
N ASN A 11 -7.48 12.50 8.87
CA ASN A 11 -8.68 12.03 9.57
C ASN A 11 -9.98 12.65 9.02
N ASP A 12 -9.89 13.67 8.17
CA ASP A 12 -11.02 14.38 7.59
C ASP A 12 -11.52 13.67 6.32
N ILE A 13 -11.89 12.41 6.48
CA ILE A 13 -12.38 11.50 5.44
C ILE A 13 -13.61 10.75 5.95
N ASP A 14 -14.42 10.23 5.02
CA ASP A 14 -15.61 9.47 5.37
C ASP A 14 -15.24 8.23 6.21
N ARG A 15 -16.03 7.99 7.24
CA ARG A 15 -15.79 6.94 8.23
C ARG A 15 -15.77 5.53 7.62
N SER A 16 -16.51 5.31 6.54
CA SER A 16 -16.54 4.02 5.85
C SER A 16 -15.17 3.57 5.34
N TYR A 17 -14.32 4.52 4.89
CA TYR A 17 -12.94 4.20 4.50
C TYR A 17 -12.10 3.74 5.69
N ILE A 18 -12.28 4.39 6.85
CA ILE A 18 -11.54 4.07 8.07
C ILE A 18 -11.93 2.67 8.57
N GLU A 19 -13.24 2.40 8.69
CA GLU A 19 -13.76 1.13 9.20
C GLU A 19 -13.33 -0.08 8.34
N GLU A 20 -13.40 0.08 7.03
CA GLU A 20 -12.97 -0.98 6.10
C GLU A 20 -11.45 -1.18 6.12
N THR A 21 -10.68 -0.11 6.28
CA THR A 21 -9.21 -0.23 6.39
C THR A 21 -8.77 -0.80 7.74
N GLU A 22 -9.50 -0.52 8.82
CA GLU A 22 -9.30 -1.22 10.11
C GLU A 22 -9.63 -2.71 9.99
N TYR A 23 -10.71 -3.06 9.28
CA TYR A 23 -11.06 -4.45 9.00
C TYR A 23 -9.93 -5.15 8.22
N LEU A 24 -9.40 -4.51 7.16
CA LEU A 24 -8.23 -5.03 6.44
C LEU A 24 -7.06 -5.30 7.39
N GLY A 25 -6.78 -4.38 8.32
CA GLY A 25 -5.71 -4.54 9.32
C GLY A 25 -5.93 -5.76 10.21
N ARG A 26 -7.15 -5.96 10.70
CA ARG A 26 -7.50 -7.15 11.51
C ARG A 26 -7.28 -8.44 10.73
N GLU A 27 -7.71 -8.49 9.48
CA GLU A 27 -7.55 -9.69 8.65
C GLU A 27 -6.09 -9.96 8.26
N ILE A 28 -5.27 -8.92 8.05
CA ILE A 28 -3.80 -9.06 7.89
C ILE A 28 -3.22 -9.81 9.10
N ALA A 29 -3.55 -9.38 10.31
CA ALA A 29 -3.04 -10.00 11.54
C ALA A 29 -3.57 -11.41 11.77
N LYS A 30 -4.87 -11.64 11.62
CA LYS A 30 -5.51 -12.97 11.79
C LYS A 30 -4.94 -14.02 10.85
N ARG A 31 -4.54 -13.63 9.64
CA ARG A 31 -3.89 -14.53 8.67
C ARG A 31 -2.38 -14.69 8.91
N GLY A 32 -1.84 -14.10 9.99
CA GLY A 32 -0.43 -14.22 10.36
C GLY A 32 0.52 -13.42 9.46
N HIS A 33 0.03 -12.37 8.82
CA HIS A 33 0.85 -11.47 8.02
C HIS A 33 1.37 -10.30 8.87
N THR A 34 2.44 -9.66 8.40
CA THR A 34 3.05 -8.48 9.01
C THR A 34 2.67 -7.24 8.21
N LEU A 35 2.23 -6.19 8.88
CA LEU A 35 2.05 -4.87 8.29
C LEU A 35 3.39 -4.15 8.17
N VAL A 36 3.71 -3.64 6.97
CA VAL A 36 4.76 -2.66 6.72
C VAL A 36 4.09 -1.36 6.28
N TYR A 37 4.40 -0.22 6.90
CA TYR A 37 3.75 1.03 6.54
C TYR A 37 4.53 2.27 7.01
N GLY A 38 4.00 3.45 6.71
CA GLY A 38 4.65 4.74 7.00
C GLY A 38 4.57 5.25 8.44
N ALA A 39 4.26 4.39 9.41
CA ALA A 39 4.20 4.68 10.84
C ALA A 39 3.16 5.73 11.30
N GLY A 40 2.33 6.29 10.41
CA GLY A 40 1.34 7.32 10.77
C GLY A 40 0.22 6.79 11.67
N ALA A 41 -0.20 7.60 12.68
CA ALA A 41 -1.29 7.29 13.59
C ALA A 41 -2.68 7.68 13.03
N ASN A 42 -2.72 8.50 12.00
CA ASN A 42 -3.94 9.13 11.49
C ASN A 42 -4.39 8.54 10.15
N GLY A 43 -5.63 8.83 9.78
CA GLY A 43 -6.23 8.42 8.52
C GLY A 43 -6.26 6.91 8.32
N LEU A 44 -6.08 6.47 7.09
CA LEU A 44 -6.07 5.05 6.74
C LEU A 44 -4.77 4.35 7.16
N MET A 45 -3.64 5.08 7.25
CA MET A 45 -2.43 4.54 7.84
C MET A 45 -2.65 4.14 9.30
N GLY A 46 -3.25 5.05 10.12
CA GLY A 46 -3.59 4.73 11.49
C GLY A 46 -4.66 3.64 11.61
N ALA A 47 -5.65 3.64 10.70
CA ALA A 47 -6.71 2.63 10.66
C ALA A 47 -6.16 1.22 10.49
N VAL A 48 -5.32 0.98 9.47
CA VAL A 48 -4.74 -0.36 9.27
C VAL A 48 -3.87 -0.78 10.45
N ALA A 49 -3.09 0.13 11.03
CA ALA A 49 -2.23 -0.17 12.18
C ALA A 49 -3.05 -0.53 13.43
N ARG A 50 -4.16 0.20 13.71
CA ARG A 50 -5.08 -0.15 14.80
C ARG A 50 -5.68 -1.54 14.61
N GLY A 51 -6.17 -1.84 13.40
CA GLY A 51 -6.72 -3.16 13.10
C GLY A 51 -5.72 -4.30 13.33
N VAL A 52 -4.47 -4.12 12.89
CA VAL A 52 -3.41 -5.11 13.16
C VAL A 52 -3.09 -5.23 14.65
N TYR A 53 -3.03 -4.11 15.36
CA TYR A 53 -2.75 -4.08 16.79
C TYR A 53 -3.83 -4.76 17.62
N GLU A 54 -5.12 -4.54 17.30
CA GLU A 54 -6.27 -5.16 17.96
C GLU A 54 -6.19 -6.70 17.96
N GLU A 55 -5.63 -7.28 16.93
CA GLU A 55 -5.46 -8.74 16.78
C GLU A 55 -4.05 -9.21 17.19
N ASN A 56 -3.29 -8.38 17.91
CA ASN A 56 -1.91 -8.67 18.35
C ASN A 56 -0.96 -9.03 17.19
N GLY A 57 -1.17 -8.47 16.02
CA GLY A 57 -0.35 -8.69 14.84
C GLY A 57 0.98 -7.92 14.88
N THR A 58 1.86 -8.23 13.94
CA THR A 58 3.18 -7.59 13.83
C THR A 58 3.11 -6.37 12.94
N ILE A 59 3.66 -5.24 13.41
CA ILE A 59 3.65 -3.95 12.73
C ILE A 59 5.09 -3.43 12.60
N ILE A 60 5.53 -3.17 11.38
CA ILE A 60 6.79 -2.50 11.08
C ILE A 60 6.48 -1.10 10.54
N GLY A 61 6.80 -0.09 11.33
CA GLY A 61 6.66 1.31 10.94
C GLY A 61 7.98 1.85 10.39
N VAL A 62 7.95 2.57 9.27
CA VAL A 62 9.13 3.24 8.69
C VAL A 62 8.85 4.73 8.54
N THR A 63 9.64 5.57 9.22
CA THR A 63 9.42 7.02 9.25
C THR A 63 10.72 7.79 9.13
N PRO A 64 10.74 8.94 8.45
CA PRO A 64 11.89 9.82 8.52
C PRO A 64 11.92 10.55 9.88
N SER A 65 13.11 10.85 10.37
CA SER A 65 13.34 11.47 11.68
C SER A 65 12.59 12.80 11.89
N PHE A 66 12.37 13.55 10.83
CA PHE A 66 11.64 14.83 10.89
C PHE A 66 10.11 14.68 11.09
N PHE A 67 9.55 13.48 11.01
CA PHE A 67 8.17 13.18 11.38
C PHE A 67 8.02 12.69 12.83
N ASN A 68 9.11 12.61 13.59
CA ASN A 68 9.05 12.25 15.00
C ASN A 68 8.54 13.44 15.84
N VAL A 69 7.24 13.73 15.67
CA VAL A 69 6.49 14.76 16.38
C VAL A 69 5.35 14.10 17.13
N ASP A 70 5.08 14.54 18.35
CA ASP A 70 4.03 13.99 19.19
C ASP A 70 2.67 13.91 18.45
N GLY A 71 2.01 12.76 18.52
CA GLY A 71 0.71 12.50 17.92
C GLY A 71 0.70 12.20 16.42
N ILE A 72 1.86 12.21 15.75
CA ILE A 72 1.95 11.85 14.33
C ILE A 72 2.15 10.35 14.15
N LEU A 73 2.98 9.72 14.99
CA LEU A 73 3.32 8.31 14.88
C LEU A 73 2.41 7.42 15.73
N PHE A 74 2.14 6.24 15.24
CA PHE A 74 1.44 5.19 15.98
C PHE A 74 2.42 4.54 16.97
N GLU A 75 2.11 4.61 18.26
CA GLU A 75 3.06 4.22 19.33
C GLU A 75 3.22 2.70 19.48
N ASN A 76 2.20 1.92 19.09
CA ASN A 76 2.17 0.47 19.33
C ASN A 76 2.67 -0.33 18.12
N VAL A 77 3.81 0.06 17.56
CA VAL A 77 4.48 -0.72 16.51
C VAL A 77 5.41 -1.77 17.13
N SER A 78 5.57 -2.92 16.47
CA SER A 78 6.50 -3.96 16.88
C SER A 78 7.96 -3.59 16.59
N GLU A 79 8.17 -2.87 15.48
CA GLU A 79 9.48 -2.34 15.05
C GLU A 79 9.27 -0.94 14.45
N LEU A 80 10.04 0.05 14.91
CA LEU A 80 10.08 1.38 14.31
C LEU A 80 11.45 1.62 13.70
N ILE A 81 11.47 1.85 12.38
CA ILE A 81 12.68 2.15 11.63
C ILE A 81 12.68 3.63 11.29
N THR A 82 13.70 4.33 11.78
CA THR A 82 13.88 5.76 11.51
C THR A 82 14.90 5.94 10.38
N THR A 83 14.58 6.80 9.43
CA THR A 83 15.45 7.14 8.29
C THR A 83 15.79 8.62 8.28
N GLU A 84 16.77 9.03 7.49
CA GLU A 84 17.12 10.44 7.33
C GLU A 84 16.29 11.10 6.23
N THR A 85 15.93 10.34 5.20
CA THR A 85 15.24 10.88 4.00
C THR A 85 13.96 10.09 3.67
N MET A 86 13.05 10.74 2.92
CA MET A 86 11.88 10.08 2.36
C MET A 86 12.24 8.99 1.35
N ARG A 87 13.38 9.11 0.67
CA ARG A 87 13.84 8.08 -0.29
C ARG A 87 14.24 6.81 0.42
N GLU A 88 15.06 6.93 1.48
CA GLU A 88 15.43 5.77 2.31
C GLU A 88 14.20 5.09 2.92
N ARG A 89 13.24 5.88 3.42
CA ARG A 89 11.97 5.36 3.94
C ARG A 89 11.27 4.49 2.91
N LYS A 90 11.03 5.00 1.72
CA LYS A 90 10.34 4.27 0.65
C LYS A 90 11.12 3.02 0.23
N GLN A 91 12.43 3.13 0.07
CA GLN A 91 13.29 1.99 -0.26
C GLN A 91 13.19 0.88 0.79
N ILE A 92 13.23 1.22 2.09
CA ILE A 92 13.11 0.22 3.17
C ILE A 92 11.73 -0.42 3.19
N MET A 93 10.66 0.36 3.00
CA MET A 93 9.30 -0.17 2.91
C MET A 93 9.17 -1.15 1.73
N GLU A 94 9.72 -0.77 0.59
CA GLU A 94 9.74 -1.60 -0.61
C GLU A 94 10.56 -2.89 -0.40
N ASP A 95 11.76 -2.80 0.15
CA ASP A 95 12.64 -3.95 0.37
C ASP A 95 12.03 -4.97 1.34
N LYS A 96 11.36 -4.49 2.40
CA LYS A 96 10.71 -5.33 3.40
C LYS A 96 9.40 -5.99 2.92
N ALA A 97 8.74 -5.41 1.95
CA ALA A 97 7.44 -5.88 1.47
C ALA A 97 7.55 -7.14 0.61
N ASP A 98 6.60 -8.05 0.75
CA ASP A 98 6.34 -9.16 -0.19
C ASP A 98 5.22 -8.79 -1.18
N ALA A 99 4.32 -7.89 -0.77
CA ALA A 99 3.20 -7.40 -1.55
C ALA A 99 2.81 -5.98 -1.13
N PHE A 100 2.06 -5.29 -1.99
CA PHE A 100 1.60 -3.92 -1.79
C PHE A 100 0.08 -3.81 -1.89
N ILE A 101 -0.53 -3.07 -0.96
CA ILE A 101 -1.93 -2.65 -1.01
C ILE A 101 -1.97 -1.12 -1.00
N VAL A 102 -2.68 -0.54 -1.96
CA VAL A 102 -2.86 0.90 -2.10
C VAL A 102 -4.30 1.23 -1.72
N THR A 103 -4.52 1.69 -0.48
CA THR A 103 -5.82 2.16 0.01
C THR A 103 -6.05 3.61 -0.45
N PRO A 104 -7.27 4.16 -0.37
CA PRO A 104 -7.53 5.55 -0.72
C PRO A 104 -6.56 6.53 -0.08
N GLY A 105 -6.06 7.48 -0.87
CA GLY A 105 -5.09 8.45 -0.38
C GLY A 105 -4.81 9.61 -1.32
N GLY A 106 -4.01 10.54 -0.83
CA GLY A 106 -3.63 11.75 -1.56
C GLY A 106 -2.35 11.58 -2.37
N ILE A 107 -1.67 12.70 -2.60
CA ILE A 107 -0.47 12.77 -3.45
C ILE A 107 0.65 11.82 -3.00
N GLY A 108 0.89 11.70 -1.69
CA GLY A 108 1.91 10.78 -1.18
C GLY A 108 1.61 9.32 -1.50
N THR A 109 0.35 8.90 -1.33
CA THR A 109 -0.10 7.54 -1.67
C THR A 109 0.00 7.26 -3.17
N LEU A 110 -0.37 8.24 -4.01
CA LEU A 110 -0.24 8.12 -5.46
C LEU A 110 1.24 8.08 -5.89
N GLU A 111 2.09 8.87 -5.26
CA GLU A 111 3.53 8.88 -5.54
C GLU A 111 4.15 7.53 -5.20
N GLU A 112 3.83 6.95 -4.03
CA GLU A 112 4.27 5.62 -3.63
C GLU A 112 3.74 4.53 -4.59
N PHE A 113 2.47 4.62 -5.01
CA PHE A 113 1.90 3.69 -5.99
C PHE A 113 2.61 3.75 -7.34
N PHE A 114 2.82 4.95 -7.89
CA PHE A 114 3.49 5.08 -9.19
C PHE A 114 4.96 4.68 -9.15
N GLU A 115 5.63 4.83 -8.02
CA GLU A 115 7.01 4.34 -7.85
C GLU A 115 7.07 2.81 -7.95
N ILE A 116 6.29 2.09 -7.12
CA ILE A 116 6.29 0.62 -7.17
C ILE A 116 5.77 0.08 -8.49
N LEU A 117 4.79 0.73 -9.12
CA LEU A 117 4.29 0.35 -10.44
C LEU A 117 5.38 0.50 -11.50
N THR A 118 6.11 1.62 -11.48
CA THR A 118 7.22 1.88 -12.41
C THR A 118 8.35 0.88 -12.21
N LEU A 119 8.73 0.59 -10.97
CA LEU A 119 9.76 -0.40 -10.67
C LEU A 119 9.36 -1.79 -11.14
N LYS A 120 8.11 -2.18 -10.96
CA LYS A 120 7.60 -3.45 -11.49
C LYS A 120 7.61 -3.48 -13.02
N GLN A 121 7.18 -2.39 -13.67
CA GLN A 121 7.25 -2.25 -15.12
C GLN A 121 8.69 -2.40 -15.66
N LEU A 122 9.68 -1.94 -14.89
CA LEU A 122 11.10 -2.05 -15.22
C LEU A 122 11.72 -3.40 -14.81
N GLY A 123 10.93 -4.35 -14.31
CA GLY A 123 11.39 -5.66 -13.87
C GLY A 123 12.31 -5.62 -12.64
N ARG A 124 12.18 -4.58 -11.78
CA ARG A 124 12.95 -4.46 -10.55
C ARG A 124 12.36 -5.26 -9.39
N HIS A 125 11.08 -5.58 -9.46
CA HIS A 125 10.41 -6.55 -8.59
C HIS A 125 9.26 -7.24 -9.32
N GLY A 126 8.83 -8.39 -8.81
CA GLY A 126 7.66 -9.13 -9.31
C GLY A 126 6.54 -9.24 -8.27
N LYS A 127 6.55 -8.38 -7.23
CA LYS A 127 5.61 -8.42 -6.10
C LYS A 127 4.20 -8.05 -6.55
N ALA A 128 3.17 -8.60 -5.87
CA ALA A 128 1.79 -8.21 -6.11
C ALA A 128 1.56 -6.74 -5.77
N ILE A 129 0.76 -6.05 -6.59
CA ILE A 129 0.27 -4.69 -6.32
C ILE A 129 -1.24 -4.73 -6.43
N VAL A 130 -1.95 -4.36 -5.36
CA VAL A 130 -3.41 -4.28 -5.34
C VAL A 130 -3.85 -2.85 -5.05
N ILE A 131 -4.67 -2.29 -5.93
CA ILE A 131 -5.42 -1.05 -5.66
C ILE A 131 -6.70 -1.45 -4.93
N PHE A 132 -6.83 -1.05 -3.67
CA PHE A 132 -8.04 -1.22 -2.90
C PHE A 132 -9.01 -0.09 -3.24
N ASN A 133 -9.91 -0.36 -4.19
CA ASN A 133 -10.84 0.62 -4.73
C ASN A 133 -12.11 0.74 -3.87
N GLN A 134 -11.92 1.12 -2.61
CA GLN A 134 -13.03 1.36 -1.68
C GLN A 134 -13.99 2.41 -2.25
N ASN A 135 -15.28 2.09 -2.29
CA ASN A 135 -16.34 2.98 -2.75
C ASN A 135 -16.08 3.65 -4.12
N GLY A 136 -15.29 3.01 -5.00
CA GLY A 136 -14.95 3.57 -6.32
C GLY A 136 -13.98 4.76 -6.28
N PHE A 137 -13.26 4.96 -5.18
CA PHE A 137 -12.34 6.10 -4.98
C PHE A 137 -11.35 6.28 -6.14
N TYR A 138 -10.85 5.19 -6.69
CA TYR A 138 -9.84 5.19 -7.75
C TYR A 138 -10.41 5.10 -9.17
N ASP A 139 -11.73 5.15 -9.39
CA ASP A 139 -12.34 5.00 -10.72
C ASP A 139 -11.79 6.03 -11.74
N HIS A 140 -11.59 7.28 -11.33
CA HIS A 140 -11.01 8.31 -12.19
C HIS A 140 -9.54 8.08 -12.49
N LEU A 141 -8.76 7.59 -11.52
CA LEU A 141 -7.36 7.20 -11.72
C LEU A 141 -7.27 6.04 -12.74
N LEU A 142 -8.10 5.03 -12.58
CA LEU A 142 -8.14 3.86 -13.46
C LEU A 142 -8.55 4.25 -14.88
N SER A 143 -9.53 5.14 -15.00
CA SER A 143 -9.90 5.74 -16.29
C SER A 143 -8.74 6.49 -16.95
N MET A 144 -8.00 7.28 -16.17
CA MET A 144 -6.83 8.02 -16.67
C MET A 144 -5.72 7.05 -17.14
N LEU A 145 -5.43 6.00 -16.38
CA LEU A 145 -4.44 4.98 -16.74
C LEU A 145 -4.84 4.26 -18.03
N LYS A 146 -6.12 3.91 -18.16
CA LYS A 146 -6.65 3.30 -19.37
C LYS A 146 -6.50 4.24 -20.57
N GLU A 147 -6.89 5.51 -20.45
CA GLU A 147 -6.77 6.51 -21.51
C GLU A 147 -5.30 6.73 -21.92
N THR A 148 -4.38 6.76 -20.94
CA THR A 148 -2.94 6.86 -21.17
C THR A 148 -2.42 5.71 -22.04
N SER A 149 -2.93 4.50 -21.77
CA SER A 149 -2.62 3.30 -22.56
C SER A 149 -3.26 3.38 -23.96
N ASP A 150 -4.55 3.70 -24.04
CA ASP A 150 -5.29 3.77 -25.32
C ASP A 150 -4.68 4.81 -26.28
N LYS A 151 -4.09 5.88 -25.74
CA LYS A 151 -3.38 6.92 -26.52
C LYS A 151 -1.91 6.62 -26.82
N GLY A 152 -1.40 5.47 -26.37
CA GLY A 152 -0.03 5.02 -26.64
C GLY A 152 1.07 5.66 -25.78
N PHE A 153 0.73 6.38 -24.70
CA PHE A 153 1.71 6.91 -23.74
C PHE A 153 2.21 5.86 -22.74
N MET A 154 1.48 4.77 -22.61
CA MET A 154 1.81 3.64 -21.75
C MET A 154 1.48 2.33 -22.47
N THR A 155 2.32 1.31 -22.30
CA THR A 155 2.00 -0.01 -22.89
C THR A 155 0.77 -0.62 -22.21
N PRO A 156 -0.16 -1.26 -22.97
CA PRO A 156 -1.33 -1.93 -22.40
C PRO A 156 -0.98 -2.95 -21.30
N ALA A 157 0.14 -3.66 -21.46
CA ALA A 157 0.63 -4.62 -20.47
C ALA A 157 0.88 -4.00 -19.07
N THR A 158 1.06 -2.69 -18.96
CA THR A 158 1.17 -2.02 -17.65
C THR A 158 -0.11 -2.13 -16.83
N ASN A 159 -1.28 -2.21 -17.48
CA ASN A 159 -2.56 -2.40 -16.79
C ASN A 159 -2.74 -3.82 -16.25
N GLU A 160 -1.87 -4.76 -16.61
CA GLU A 160 -1.92 -6.17 -16.20
C GLU A 160 -1.02 -6.47 -14.99
N ILE A 161 -0.13 -5.52 -14.61
CA ILE A 161 0.83 -5.74 -13.52
C ILE A 161 0.37 -5.23 -12.15
N TYR A 162 -0.86 -4.72 -12.06
CA TYR A 162 -1.56 -4.46 -10.82
C TYR A 162 -2.98 -5.03 -10.89
N THR A 163 -3.63 -5.20 -9.75
CA THR A 163 -5.00 -5.71 -9.66
C THR A 163 -5.85 -4.70 -8.90
N VAL A 164 -7.13 -4.57 -9.27
CA VAL A 164 -8.09 -3.69 -8.61
C VAL A 164 -9.14 -4.54 -7.91
N MET A 165 -9.34 -4.31 -6.63
CA MET A 165 -10.32 -5.02 -5.80
C MET A 165 -10.99 -4.07 -4.81
N ASP A 166 -12.19 -4.42 -4.36
CA ASP A 166 -13.02 -3.63 -3.46
C ASP A 166 -13.34 -4.34 -2.13
N ASN A 167 -12.69 -5.47 -1.86
CA ASN A 167 -12.97 -6.31 -0.70
C ASN A 167 -11.69 -6.84 -0.06
N SER A 168 -11.52 -6.62 1.24
CA SER A 168 -10.34 -6.97 2.01
C SER A 168 -10.01 -8.47 1.98
N ASP A 169 -11.00 -9.36 2.13
CA ASP A 169 -10.77 -10.80 2.13
C ASP A 169 -10.26 -11.29 0.77
N LYS A 170 -10.90 -10.82 -0.31
CA LYS A 170 -10.47 -11.16 -1.68
C LYS A 170 -9.06 -10.66 -1.98
N ILE A 171 -8.71 -9.49 -1.45
CA ILE A 171 -7.34 -8.94 -1.57
C ILE A 171 -6.34 -9.91 -0.95
N LEU A 172 -6.58 -10.33 0.29
CA LEU A 172 -5.67 -11.22 1.00
C LEU A 172 -5.62 -12.62 0.36
N ASP A 173 -6.75 -13.17 -0.07
CA ASP A 173 -6.79 -14.44 -0.82
C ASP A 173 -5.95 -14.36 -2.11
N TYR A 174 -6.05 -13.24 -2.83
CA TYR A 174 -5.23 -12.99 -4.01
C TYR A 174 -3.75 -12.92 -3.67
N LEU A 175 -3.36 -12.17 -2.63
CA LEU A 175 -1.97 -12.03 -2.23
C LEU A 175 -1.36 -13.37 -1.80
N GLU A 176 -2.10 -14.21 -1.07
CA GLU A 176 -1.66 -15.53 -0.62
C GLU A 176 -1.48 -16.53 -1.78
N SER A 177 -2.29 -16.39 -2.82
CA SER A 177 -2.20 -17.22 -4.03
C SER A 177 -1.25 -16.68 -5.10
N TYR A 178 -0.79 -15.44 -4.96
CA TYR A 178 0.01 -14.76 -5.96
C TYR A 178 1.38 -15.44 -6.14
N LYS A 179 1.70 -15.76 -7.37
CA LYS A 179 3.03 -16.24 -7.74
C LYS A 179 3.82 -15.08 -8.31
N THR A 180 4.95 -14.79 -7.70
CA THR A 180 5.86 -13.76 -8.18
C THR A 180 6.19 -14.02 -9.64
N ASP A 181 5.68 -13.17 -10.51
CA ASP A 181 6.07 -13.15 -11.90
C ASP A 181 6.89 -11.88 -12.12
N ILE A 182 8.18 -12.03 -12.38
CA ILE A 182 9.01 -10.95 -12.92
C ILE A 182 8.58 -10.79 -14.37
N GLY A 183 7.30 -10.47 -14.51
CA GLY A 183 6.61 -10.38 -15.78
C GLY A 183 7.23 -9.33 -16.66
N ARG A 184 7.44 -9.72 -17.86
CA ARG A 184 8.12 -9.04 -18.96
C ARG A 184 7.30 -7.85 -19.50
N VAL A 185 7.00 -6.89 -18.67
CA VAL A 185 6.48 -5.61 -19.17
C VAL A 185 7.68 -4.73 -19.49
N PHE A 186 8.38 -5.10 -20.57
CA PHE A 186 9.47 -4.26 -21.04
C PHE A 186 8.91 -2.95 -21.59
N LYS A 187 9.45 -1.86 -21.09
CA LYS A 187 9.18 -0.51 -21.58
C LYS A 187 9.82 -0.26 -22.97
N PHE A 188 10.71 -1.16 -23.39
CA PHE A 188 11.50 -1.09 -24.63
C PHE A 188 11.49 -2.41 -25.37
#